data_87c73cf94a2305e3193940479c4820ef
#
_entry.id   87c73cf94a2305e3193940479c4820ef
#
_cell.length_a   1.000
_cell.length_b   1.000
_cell.length_c   1.000
_cell.angle_alpha   90.00
_cell.angle_beta   90.00
_cell.angle_gamma   90.00
#
_symmetry.space_group_name_H-M   'P 1'
#
loop_
_entity.id
_entity.type
_entity.pdbx_description
1 polymer ?
#
loop_
_entity_poly.entity_id
_entity_poly.type
_entity_poly.pdbx_seq_one_letter_code
_entity_poly.pdbx_strand_id
1 'polypeptide(L)'
;PDISGRCAIFHVHLKPLKLASDVNTDLLAEKLSTLTPGFSGADLANVCNEAALIAARLEAPAIDESHFELAIERVIAGLERKSRVLSPEEKTTVAYHEAGHAVCGWFLEYADPLLKVSIIPRGVGALGYAQYLPKERYLFSTEQLHDRMCMTLGGRVSEELFFGRITTGAQDDLSKITRLAFEICASYGMNDKLGPVSYRTEQESMHKPYSERTGELLDEQVRALVMEVHARTTKLLTGHKADVEKVAKLLLEREVITREDMTNLLGKRPFKQADEADEYLDKKGRLARKGESSAPPPPQDELQQDPHLASSQSEIPPP
;
A
#
# COMPACT_ATOMS: atom_id res chain seq x y z
N PRO A 1 -5.81 19.66 5.21
CA PRO A 1 -6.75 19.55 6.33
C PRO A 1 -6.41 18.34 7.20
N ASP A 2 -6.69 18.44 8.52
CA ASP A 2 -6.65 17.34 9.46
C ASP A 2 -7.80 16.33 9.19
N ILE A 3 -7.85 15.23 9.94
CA ILE A 3 -8.86 14.19 9.75
C ILE A 3 -10.30 14.73 9.88
N SER A 4 -10.54 15.62 10.83
CA SER A 4 -11.86 16.27 11.07
C SER A 4 -12.23 17.19 9.91
N GLY A 5 -11.29 18.00 9.44
CA GLY A 5 -11.46 18.84 8.25
C GLY A 5 -11.73 18.04 6.99
N ARG A 6 -11.03 16.90 6.79
CA ARG A 6 -11.29 16.02 5.65
C ARG A 6 -12.67 15.38 5.73
N CYS A 7 -13.10 14.95 6.91
CA CYS A 7 -14.43 14.42 7.13
C CYS A 7 -15.52 15.45 6.78
N ALA A 8 -15.36 16.70 7.23
CA ALA A 8 -16.29 17.79 6.87
C ALA A 8 -16.32 18.07 5.35
N ILE A 9 -15.16 18.03 4.68
CA ILE A 9 -15.06 18.19 3.22
C ILE A 9 -15.77 17.04 2.50
N PHE A 10 -15.57 15.79 2.96
CA PHE A 10 -16.28 14.64 2.37
C PHE A 10 -17.80 14.78 2.52
N HIS A 11 -18.33 15.23 3.66
CA HIS A 11 -19.77 15.49 3.81
C HIS A 11 -20.32 16.45 2.75
N VAL A 12 -19.53 17.47 2.39
CA VAL A 12 -19.94 18.41 1.33
C VAL A 12 -20.01 17.72 -0.03
N HIS A 13 -18.98 16.93 -0.37
CA HIS A 13 -18.86 16.29 -1.70
C HIS A 13 -19.66 14.99 -1.84
N LEU A 14 -20.00 14.31 -0.76
CA LEU A 14 -20.88 13.13 -0.76
C LEU A 14 -22.36 13.51 -0.96
N LYS A 15 -22.77 14.70 -0.48
CA LYS A 15 -24.17 15.15 -0.52
C LYS A 15 -24.83 15.10 -1.88
N PRO A 16 -24.19 15.50 -3.02
CA PRO A 16 -24.80 15.44 -4.35
C PRO A 16 -24.78 14.05 -4.98
N LEU A 17 -24.11 13.06 -4.37
CA LEU A 17 -23.91 11.74 -4.96
C LEU A 17 -25.08 10.80 -4.62
N LYS A 18 -25.44 9.93 -5.57
CA LYS A 18 -26.42 8.86 -5.36
C LYS A 18 -25.73 7.67 -4.72
N LEU A 19 -25.68 7.63 -3.39
CA LEU A 19 -25.13 6.53 -2.63
C LEU A 19 -26.10 5.34 -2.56
N ALA A 20 -25.57 4.13 -2.40
CA ALA A 20 -26.39 2.93 -2.17
C ALA A 20 -27.12 3.02 -0.83
N SER A 21 -28.29 2.41 -0.75
CA SER A 21 -29.22 2.55 0.40
C SER A 21 -28.69 1.98 1.73
N ASP A 22 -27.73 1.10 1.67
CA ASP A 22 -27.03 0.47 2.78
C ASP A 22 -25.81 1.26 3.28
N VAL A 23 -25.42 2.31 2.54
CA VAL A 23 -24.27 3.15 2.87
C VAL A 23 -24.66 4.24 3.87
N ASN A 24 -24.08 4.20 5.05
CA ASN A 24 -24.19 5.30 6.02
C ASN A 24 -23.17 6.39 5.65
N THR A 25 -23.67 7.59 5.30
CA THR A 25 -22.84 8.71 4.84
C THR A 25 -21.86 9.20 5.89
N ASP A 26 -22.22 9.19 7.18
CA ASP A 26 -21.35 9.65 8.26
C ASP A 26 -20.18 8.67 8.45
N LEU A 27 -20.48 7.38 8.53
CA LEU A 27 -19.44 6.34 8.64
C LEU A 27 -18.55 6.29 7.41
N LEU A 28 -19.12 6.50 6.22
CA LEU A 28 -18.33 6.58 4.98
C LEU A 28 -17.40 7.78 5.02
N ALA A 29 -17.87 8.97 5.39
CA ALA A 29 -17.04 10.18 5.48
C ALA A 29 -15.89 10.01 6.50
N GLU A 30 -16.14 9.40 7.67
CA GLU A 30 -15.11 9.07 8.65
C GLU A 30 -14.08 8.10 8.08
N LYS A 31 -14.53 7.03 7.41
CA LYS A 31 -13.65 6.05 6.78
C LYS A 31 -12.77 6.69 5.71
N LEU A 32 -13.37 7.44 4.79
CA LEU A 32 -12.63 8.08 3.70
C LEU A 32 -11.63 9.10 4.23
N SER A 33 -11.98 9.87 5.28
CA SER A 33 -11.07 10.83 5.90
C SER A 33 -9.85 10.15 6.54
N THR A 34 -10.03 8.95 7.10
CA THR A 34 -8.93 8.14 7.64
C THR A 34 -8.02 7.60 6.53
N LEU A 35 -8.58 7.19 5.39
CA LEU A 35 -7.83 6.60 4.27
C LEU A 35 -7.12 7.63 3.38
N THR A 36 -7.33 8.93 3.59
CA THR A 36 -6.79 10.01 2.76
C THR A 36 -5.92 11.02 3.51
N PRO A 37 -4.91 10.56 4.30
CA PRO A 37 -4.01 11.49 4.99
C PRO A 37 -3.22 12.31 3.97
N GLY A 38 -3.05 13.61 4.26
CA GLY A 38 -2.30 14.53 3.41
C GLY A 38 -3.01 15.01 2.15
N PHE A 39 -4.24 14.56 1.87
CA PHE A 39 -5.01 15.03 0.72
C PHE A 39 -5.47 16.48 0.90
N SER A 40 -5.37 17.27 -0.16
CA SER A 40 -5.97 18.60 -0.24
C SER A 40 -7.49 18.51 -0.44
N GLY A 41 -8.21 19.61 -0.25
CA GLY A 41 -9.65 19.64 -0.55
C GLY A 41 -9.98 19.29 -2.01
N ALA A 42 -9.09 19.64 -2.95
CA ALA A 42 -9.24 19.29 -4.36
C ALA A 42 -9.09 17.78 -4.60
N ASP A 43 -8.13 17.12 -3.90
CA ASP A 43 -7.96 15.66 -4.01
C ASP A 43 -9.18 14.92 -3.46
N LEU A 44 -9.75 15.38 -2.34
CA LEU A 44 -10.95 14.80 -1.74
C LEU A 44 -12.17 14.93 -2.65
N ALA A 45 -12.35 16.10 -3.28
CA ALA A 45 -13.37 16.32 -4.30
C ALA A 45 -13.17 15.38 -5.50
N ASN A 46 -11.92 15.21 -5.94
CA ASN A 46 -11.57 14.31 -7.02
C ASN A 46 -11.86 12.84 -6.68
N VAL A 47 -11.60 12.38 -5.46
CA VAL A 47 -11.99 11.04 -5.00
C VAL A 47 -13.50 10.82 -5.17
N CYS A 48 -14.32 11.77 -4.75
CA CYS A 48 -15.77 11.67 -4.89
C CYS A 48 -16.22 11.62 -6.36
N ASN A 49 -15.61 12.44 -7.21
CA ASN A 49 -15.88 12.44 -8.64
C ASN A 49 -15.44 11.14 -9.32
N GLU A 50 -14.24 10.64 -9.00
CA GLU A 50 -13.73 9.38 -9.53
C GLU A 50 -14.59 8.18 -9.09
N ALA A 51 -15.07 8.15 -7.83
CA ALA A 51 -15.99 7.11 -7.37
C ALA A 51 -17.28 7.08 -8.21
N ALA A 52 -17.85 8.24 -8.51
CA ALA A 52 -19.02 8.34 -9.39
C ALA A 52 -18.73 7.85 -10.81
N LEU A 53 -17.57 8.21 -11.38
CA LEU A 53 -17.13 7.74 -12.70
C LEU A 53 -16.87 6.23 -12.73
N ILE A 54 -16.33 5.66 -11.67
CA ILE A 54 -16.11 4.21 -11.55
C ILE A 54 -17.46 3.49 -11.49
N ALA A 55 -18.38 3.94 -10.63
CA ALA A 55 -19.72 3.37 -10.54
C ALA A 55 -20.47 3.44 -11.89
N ALA A 56 -20.41 4.57 -12.59
CA ALA A 56 -21.00 4.71 -13.91
C ALA A 56 -20.39 3.76 -14.95
N ARG A 57 -19.07 3.57 -14.93
CA ARG A 57 -18.38 2.63 -15.84
C ARG A 57 -18.73 1.17 -15.57
N LEU A 58 -19.01 0.84 -14.31
CA LEU A 58 -19.45 -0.50 -13.88
C LEU A 58 -20.95 -0.70 -14.00
N GLU A 59 -21.66 0.31 -14.56
CA GLU A 59 -23.12 0.32 -14.69
C GLU A 59 -23.86 0.07 -13.36
N ALA A 60 -23.23 0.47 -12.24
CA ALA A 60 -23.80 0.32 -10.91
C ALA A 60 -24.99 1.28 -10.71
N PRO A 61 -26.10 0.84 -10.10
CA PRO A 61 -27.29 1.66 -9.87
C PRO A 61 -27.07 2.81 -8.89
N ALA A 62 -26.06 2.68 -8.03
CA ALA A 62 -25.67 3.66 -7.02
C ALA A 62 -24.19 3.46 -6.63
N ILE A 63 -23.63 4.44 -5.94
CA ILE A 63 -22.22 4.42 -5.52
C ILE A 63 -22.14 3.75 -4.15
N ASP A 64 -21.33 2.71 -4.02
CA ASP A 64 -21.03 2.03 -2.77
C ASP A 64 -19.59 2.30 -2.28
N GLU A 65 -19.25 1.75 -1.13
CA GLU A 65 -17.96 1.93 -0.49
C GLU A 65 -16.78 1.44 -1.35
N SER A 66 -16.97 0.35 -2.12
CA SER A 66 -15.92 -0.21 -2.97
C SER A 66 -15.50 0.74 -4.10
N HIS A 67 -16.44 1.51 -4.64
CA HIS A 67 -16.15 2.52 -5.66
C HIS A 67 -15.25 3.64 -5.12
N PHE A 68 -15.42 4.04 -3.85
CA PHE A 68 -14.53 5.01 -3.20
C PHE A 68 -13.14 4.44 -2.92
N GLU A 69 -13.03 3.18 -2.51
CA GLU A 69 -11.74 2.52 -2.33
C GLU A 69 -10.93 2.49 -3.65
N LEU A 70 -11.58 2.11 -4.76
CA LEU A 70 -10.98 2.16 -6.09
C LEU A 70 -10.63 3.58 -6.53
N ALA A 71 -11.46 4.57 -6.17
CA ALA A 71 -11.20 5.98 -6.47
C ALA A 71 -9.96 6.50 -5.74
N ILE A 72 -9.81 6.19 -4.45
CA ILE A 72 -8.62 6.55 -3.67
C ILE A 72 -7.37 5.93 -4.30
N GLU A 73 -7.41 4.64 -4.64
CA GLU A 73 -6.29 3.97 -5.31
C GLU A 73 -5.93 4.66 -6.63
N ARG A 74 -6.92 5.05 -7.41
CA ARG A 74 -6.72 5.72 -8.69
C ARG A 74 -6.13 7.12 -8.53
N VAL A 75 -6.53 7.85 -7.51
CA VAL A 75 -5.98 9.19 -7.22
C VAL A 75 -4.53 9.09 -6.74
N ILE A 76 -4.20 8.10 -5.89
CA ILE A 76 -2.85 7.91 -5.35
C ILE A 76 -1.90 7.32 -6.40
N ALA A 77 -2.28 6.23 -7.04
CA ALA A 77 -1.40 5.39 -7.87
C ALA A 77 -1.61 5.57 -9.38
N GLY A 78 -2.62 6.35 -9.79
CA GLY A 78 -2.99 6.52 -11.19
C GLY A 78 -3.79 5.36 -11.77
N LEU A 79 -4.02 5.42 -13.08
CA LEU A 79 -4.79 4.41 -13.81
C LEU A 79 -4.04 3.08 -13.92
N GLU A 80 -4.75 1.99 -13.74
CA GLU A 80 -4.24 0.65 -14.06
C GLU A 80 -4.00 0.52 -15.56
N ARG A 81 -2.83 0.00 -15.92
CA ARG A 81 -2.45 -0.28 -17.31
C ARG A 81 -2.62 -1.76 -17.62
N LYS A 82 -3.85 -2.19 -17.85
CA LYS A 82 -4.18 -3.58 -18.22
C LYS A 82 -3.52 -4.04 -19.54
N SER A 83 -3.11 -3.08 -20.38
CA SER A 83 -2.43 -3.38 -21.65
C SER A 83 -0.93 -3.65 -21.52
N ARG A 84 -0.32 -3.38 -20.36
CA ARG A 84 1.10 -3.64 -20.13
C ARG A 84 1.28 -5.06 -19.59
N VAL A 85 1.59 -5.98 -20.49
CA VAL A 85 1.87 -7.36 -20.12
C VAL A 85 3.33 -7.45 -19.68
N LEU A 86 3.56 -7.79 -18.41
CA LEU A 86 4.89 -8.13 -17.89
C LEU A 86 5.26 -9.54 -18.34
N SER A 87 6.54 -9.76 -18.63
CA SER A 87 7.04 -11.13 -18.79
C SER A 87 6.92 -11.89 -17.45
N PRO A 88 6.82 -13.24 -17.46
CA PRO A 88 6.74 -14.02 -16.23
C PRO A 88 7.93 -13.75 -15.26
N GLU A 89 9.12 -13.52 -15.82
CA GLU A 89 10.30 -13.18 -15.02
C GLU A 89 10.19 -11.80 -14.38
N GLU A 90 9.75 -10.79 -15.14
CA GLU A 90 9.51 -9.44 -14.60
C GLU A 90 8.42 -9.45 -13.53
N LYS A 91 7.31 -10.17 -13.78
CA LYS A 91 6.22 -10.31 -12.80
C LYS A 91 6.72 -10.93 -11.50
N THR A 92 7.58 -11.95 -11.60
CA THR A 92 8.20 -12.59 -10.43
C THR A 92 9.11 -11.61 -9.70
N THR A 93 9.96 -10.88 -10.41
CA THR A 93 10.86 -9.88 -9.79
C THR A 93 10.06 -8.80 -9.06
N VAL A 94 9.01 -8.27 -9.69
CA VAL A 94 8.13 -7.27 -9.07
C VAL A 94 7.44 -7.83 -7.82
N ALA A 95 6.94 -9.08 -7.88
CA ALA A 95 6.29 -9.69 -6.72
C ALA A 95 7.22 -9.83 -5.51
N TYR A 96 8.48 -10.22 -5.73
CA TYR A 96 9.47 -10.29 -4.65
C TYR A 96 9.92 -8.91 -4.17
N HIS A 97 9.98 -7.92 -5.06
CA HIS A 97 10.27 -6.53 -4.73
C HIS A 97 9.20 -5.97 -3.78
N GLU A 98 7.93 -6.05 -4.17
CA GLU A 98 6.81 -5.57 -3.36
C GLU A 98 6.64 -6.37 -2.05
N ALA A 99 6.89 -7.68 -2.09
CA ALA A 99 6.92 -8.50 -0.87
C ALA A 99 8.02 -8.05 0.10
N GLY A 100 9.17 -7.62 -0.41
CA GLY A 100 10.25 -7.05 0.40
C GLY A 100 9.82 -5.80 1.17
N HIS A 101 9.15 -4.86 0.51
CA HIS A 101 8.58 -3.67 1.15
C HIS A 101 7.53 -4.05 2.20
N ALA A 102 6.61 -4.96 1.85
CA ALA A 102 5.52 -5.38 2.72
C ALA A 102 6.03 -6.06 3.99
N VAL A 103 6.99 -6.99 3.88
CA VAL A 103 7.55 -7.72 5.02
C VAL A 103 8.41 -6.79 5.90
N CYS A 104 9.20 -5.89 5.31
CA CYS A 104 9.90 -4.86 6.08
C CYS A 104 8.91 -4.01 6.89
N GLY A 105 7.87 -3.48 6.25
CA GLY A 105 6.84 -2.69 6.93
C GLY A 105 6.10 -3.47 8.01
N TRP A 106 5.95 -4.79 7.86
CA TRP A 106 5.28 -5.65 8.84
C TRP A 106 6.08 -5.84 10.13
N PHE A 107 7.40 -6.00 10.02
CA PHE A 107 8.30 -6.31 11.12
C PHE A 107 9.14 -5.12 11.63
N LEU A 108 8.84 -3.90 11.18
CA LEU A 108 9.41 -2.67 11.72
C LEU A 108 8.37 -1.92 12.56
N GLU A 109 8.77 -1.50 13.76
CA GLU A 109 7.87 -0.92 14.75
C GLU A 109 7.24 0.40 14.27
N TYR A 110 8.06 1.26 13.66
CA TYR A 110 7.66 2.61 13.27
C TYR A 110 7.25 2.72 11.80
N ALA A 111 7.25 1.62 11.06
CA ALA A 111 6.74 1.61 9.70
C ALA A 111 5.22 1.85 9.65
N ASP A 112 4.79 2.58 8.63
CA ASP A 112 3.38 2.86 8.41
C ASP A 112 2.59 1.56 8.16
N PRO A 113 1.36 1.44 8.68
CA PRO A 113 0.53 0.26 8.48
C PRO A 113 0.25 0.00 7.01
N LEU A 114 0.48 -1.24 6.57
CA LEU A 114 0.16 -1.68 5.22
C LEU A 114 -1.35 -1.88 5.07
N LEU A 115 -1.94 -1.31 4.03
CA LEU A 115 -3.34 -1.53 3.65
C LEU A 115 -3.44 -2.57 2.53
N LYS A 116 -2.64 -2.41 1.48
CA LYS A 116 -2.74 -3.21 0.25
C LYS A 116 -1.41 -3.22 -0.50
N VAL A 117 -1.10 -4.34 -1.14
CA VAL A 117 0.02 -4.48 -2.08
C VAL A 117 -0.50 -5.03 -3.40
N SER A 118 -0.05 -4.49 -4.51
CA SER A 118 -0.45 -4.91 -5.85
C SER A 118 0.75 -4.97 -6.79
N ILE A 119 0.78 -5.97 -7.65
CA ILE A 119 1.75 -6.09 -8.74
C ILE A 119 1.14 -5.77 -10.10
N ILE A 120 -0.03 -5.14 -10.10
CA ILE A 120 -0.68 -4.66 -11.31
C ILE A 120 -0.01 -3.34 -11.71
N PRO A 121 0.56 -3.22 -12.93
CA PRO A 121 1.22 -2.00 -13.38
C PRO A 121 0.28 -0.79 -13.38
N ARG A 122 0.75 0.35 -12.86
CA ARG A 122 -0.02 1.60 -12.79
C ARG A 122 0.77 2.79 -13.34
N GLY A 123 0.07 3.78 -13.84
CA GLY A 123 0.65 5.07 -14.25
C GLY A 123 1.83 4.99 -15.21
N VAL A 124 2.74 5.95 -15.11
CA VAL A 124 3.92 6.07 -15.99
C VAL A 124 5.15 5.47 -15.31
N GLY A 125 5.22 4.14 -15.21
CA GLY A 125 6.47 3.50 -14.76
C GLY A 125 6.39 2.64 -13.49
N ALA A 126 5.34 2.75 -12.67
CA ALA A 126 5.17 1.87 -11.52
C ALA A 126 4.75 0.46 -11.99
N LEU A 127 5.56 -0.54 -11.66
CA LEU A 127 5.30 -1.96 -11.99
C LEU A 127 4.56 -2.67 -10.86
N GLY A 128 4.68 -2.15 -9.62
CA GLY A 128 3.95 -2.57 -8.45
C GLY A 128 3.54 -1.36 -7.61
N TYR A 129 2.77 -1.59 -6.57
CA TYR A 129 2.25 -0.55 -5.72
C TYR A 129 1.91 -1.10 -4.33
N ALA A 130 2.48 -0.48 -3.31
CA ALA A 130 2.12 -0.74 -1.92
C ALA A 130 1.44 0.51 -1.33
N GLN A 131 0.24 0.33 -0.79
CA GLN A 131 -0.49 1.38 -0.10
C GLN A 131 -0.29 1.23 1.40
N TYR A 132 0.22 2.28 1.99
CA TYR A 132 0.36 2.42 3.43
C TYR A 132 -0.60 3.48 3.95
N LEU A 133 -0.95 3.38 5.22
CA LEU A 133 -1.69 4.43 5.93
C LEU A 133 -0.71 5.26 6.75
N PRO A 134 -0.23 6.40 6.24
CA PRO A 134 0.68 7.26 7.00
C PRO A 134 -0.02 7.76 8.25
N LYS A 135 0.67 7.70 9.38
CA LYS A 135 0.21 8.33 10.61
C LYS A 135 0.31 9.85 10.48
N GLU A 136 -0.68 10.58 10.95
CA GLU A 136 -0.61 12.04 11.03
C GLU A 136 0.39 12.45 12.12
N ARG A 137 1.66 12.52 11.75
CA ARG A 137 2.76 12.93 12.61
C ARG A 137 3.46 14.14 12.03
N TYR A 138 3.71 15.10 12.89
CA TYR A 138 4.44 16.33 12.54
C TYR A 138 5.92 16.26 12.95
N LEU A 139 6.27 15.34 13.83
CA LEU A 139 7.62 15.15 14.33
C LEU A 139 8.04 13.70 14.17
N PHE A 140 9.27 13.48 13.72
CA PHE A 140 9.86 12.16 13.54
C PHE A 140 11.15 12.04 14.36
N SER A 141 11.32 10.94 15.08
CA SER A 141 12.59 10.58 15.70
C SER A 141 13.53 9.90 14.67
N THR A 142 14.81 9.79 15.02
CA THR A 142 15.81 9.12 14.19
C THR A 142 15.42 7.67 13.89
N GLU A 143 14.90 6.94 14.88
CA GLU A 143 14.48 5.54 14.71
C GLU A 143 13.32 5.43 13.71
N GLN A 144 12.38 6.36 13.76
CA GLN A 144 11.24 6.40 12.83
C GLN A 144 11.68 6.65 11.39
N LEU A 145 12.64 7.57 11.21
CA LEU A 145 13.22 7.84 9.88
C LEU A 145 14.02 6.64 9.37
N HIS A 146 14.78 5.96 10.23
CA HIS A 146 15.51 4.75 9.88
C HIS A 146 14.56 3.61 9.48
N ASP A 147 13.48 3.37 10.22
CA ASP A 147 12.48 2.34 9.87
C ASP A 147 11.83 2.63 8.52
N ARG A 148 11.53 3.90 8.24
CA ARG A 148 11.01 4.34 6.95
C ARG A 148 12.00 4.07 5.81
N MET A 149 13.29 4.35 6.03
CA MET A 149 14.34 4.03 5.06
C MET A 149 14.48 2.52 4.84
N CYS A 150 14.46 1.71 5.93
CA CYS A 150 14.51 0.25 5.83
C CYS A 150 13.34 -0.29 5.00
N MET A 151 12.12 0.18 5.26
CA MET A 151 10.93 -0.21 4.51
C MET A 151 11.09 0.11 3.02
N THR A 152 11.60 1.30 2.69
CA THR A 152 11.83 1.71 1.28
C THR A 152 12.94 0.91 0.60
N LEU A 153 13.97 0.44 1.34
CA LEU A 153 15.01 -0.45 0.79
C LEU A 153 14.55 -1.90 0.62
N GLY A 154 13.42 -2.27 1.22
CA GLY A 154 12.92 -3.65 1.24
C GLY A 154 12.86 -4.31 -0.12
N GLY A 155 12.37 -3.60 -1.14
CA GLY A 155 12.25 -4.10 -2.50
C GLY A 155 13.61 -4.48 -3.10
N ARG A 156 14.58 -3.55 -3.07
CA ARG A 156 15.93 -3.79 -3.58
C ARG A 156 16.65 -4.93 -2.87
N VAL A 157 16.59 -4.95 -1.54
CA VAL A 157 17.23 -6.01 -0.74
C VAL A 157 16.59 -7.37 -0.99
N SER A 158 15.28 -7.41 -1.21
CA SER A 158 14.58 -8.63 -1.60
C SER A 158 15.09 -9.16 -2.95
N GLU A 159 15.26 -8.29 -3.97
CA GLU A 159 15.86 -8.71 -5.25
C GLU A 159 17.26 -9.30 -5.05
N GLU A 160 18.13 -8.67 -4.26
CA GLU A 160 19.47 -9.17 -3.95
C GLU A 160 19.45 -10.55 -3.28
N LEU A 161 18.56 -10.76 -2.29
CA LEU A 161 18.49 -12.00 -1.51
C LEU A 161 17.96 -13.20 -2.28
N PHE A 162 17.03 -12.97 -3.22
CA PHE A 162 16.35 -14.05 -3.94
C PHE A 162 16.92 -14.32 -5.32
N PHE A 163 17.39 -13.29 -6.01
CA PHE A 163 17.87 -13.41 -7.38
C PHE A 163 19.39 -13.20 -7.53
N GLY A 164 20.07 -12.70 -6.50
CA GLY A 164 21.49 -12.35 -6.56
C GLY A 164 21.80 -11.23 -7.58
N ARG A 165 20.76 -10.58 -8.09
CA ARG A 165 20.85 -9.47 -9.06
C ARG A 165 19.85 -8.38 -8.66
N ILE A 166 20.10 -7.17 -9.14
CA ILE A 166 19.29 -5.99 -8.90
C ILE A 166 18.79 -5.45 -10.23
N THR A 167 17.61 -4.84 -10.19
CA THR A 167 17.01 -4.22 -11.37
C THR A 167 16.92 -2.70 -11.22
N THR A 168 16.58 -2.04 -12.31
CA THR A 168 16.29 -0.59 -12.32
C THR A 168 14.99 -0.24 -11.60
N GLY A 169 14.17 -1.23 -11.22
CA GLY A 169 12.90 -1.03 -10.53
C GLY A 169 13.03 -0.25 -9.22
N ALA A 170 14.16 -0.42 -8.52
CA ALA A 170 14.44 0.29 -7.27
C ALA A 170 14.94 1.74 -7.44
N GLN A 171 14.93 2.33 -8.64
CA GLN A 171 15.46 3.67 -8.88
C GLN A 171 14.76 4.76 -8.05
N ASP A 172 13.43 4.71 -8.01
CA ASP A 172 12.61 5.69 -7.26
C ASP A 172 12.81 5.55 -5.75
N ASP A 173 12.91 4.32 -5.26
CA ASP A 173 13.19 4.03 -3.84
C ASP A 173 14.56 4.55 -3.43
N LEU A 174 15.60 4.31 -4.24
CA LEU A 174 16.92 4.84 -3.98
C LEU A 174 16.96 6.37 -4.01
N SER A 175 16.22 7.01 -4.89
CA SER A 175 16.08 8.47 -4.93
C SER A 175 15.44 9.00 -3.65
N LYS A 176 14.35 8.39 -3.19
CA LYS A 176 13.66 8.75 -1.94
C LYS A 176 14.57 8.60 -0.73
N ILE A 177 15.29 7.47 -0.64
CA ILE A 177 16.21 7.19 0.47
C ILE A 177 17.37 8.15 0.50
N THR A 178 17.99 8.42 -0.65
CA THR A 178 19.12 9.35 -0.75
C THR A 178 18.70 10.75 -0.31
N ARG A 179 17.52 11.20 -0.76
CA ARG A 179 16.98 12.50 -0.34
C ARG A 179 16.71 12.54 1.16
N LEU A 180 16.10 11.49 1.73
CA LEU A 180 15.81 11.42 3.16
C LEU A 180 17.11 11.36 3.99
N ALA A 181 18.12 10.59 3.57
CA ALA A 181 19.42 10.53 4.23
C ALA A 181 20.11 11.90 4.21
N PHE A 182 20.01 12.61 3.07
CA PHE A 182 20.53 13.97 2.98
C PHE A 182 19.80 14.93 3.93
N GLU A 183 18.49 14.87 4.03
CA GLU A 183 17.68 15.68 4.97
C GLU A 183 18.06 15.40 6.43
N ILE A 184 18.26 14.12 6.80
CA ILE A 184 18.69 13.71 8.15
C ILE A 184 20.05 14.31 8.48
N CYS A 185 21.00 14.21 7.55
CA CYS A 185 22.37 14.68 7.76
C CYS A 185 22.50 16.22 7.67
N ALA A 186 21.87 16.81 6.66
CA ALA A 186 22.10 18.22 6.32
C ALA A 186 21.08 19.19 6.93
N SER A 187 19.84 18.75 7.18
CA SER A 187 18.76 19.66 7.56
C SER A 187 18.29 19.49 8.98
N TYR A 188 18.23 18.25 9.47
CA TYR A 188 17.66 17.96 10.79
C TYR A 188 18.69 17.95 11.93
N GLY A 189 19.98 18.00 11.59
CA GLY A 189 21.06 17.93 12.59
C GLY A 189 21.07 16.61 13.39
N MET A 190 20.65 15.51 12.76
CA MET A 190 20.54 14.17 13.35
C MET A 190 21.74 13.27 13.00
N ASN A 191 22.93 13.86 12.80
CA ASN A 191 24.17 13.13 12.55
C ASN A 191 25.25 13.63 13.49
N ASP A 192 25.88 12.72 14.26
CA ASP A 192 26.86 13.06 15.30
C ASP A 192 28.11 13.74 14.75
N LYS A 193 28.57 13.37 13.54
CA LYS A 193 29.80 13.92 12.96
C LYS A 193 29.58 15.33 12.37
N LEU A 194 28.39 15.61 11.88
CA LEU A 194 28.02 16.92 11.37
C LEU A 194 27.53 17.85 12.47
N GLY A 195 27.06 17.28 13.59
CA GLY A 195 26.53 18.02 14.74
C GLY A 195 25.13 18.59 14.52
N PRO A 196 24.59 19.30 15.52
CA PRO A 196 23.24 19.87 15.48
C PRO A 196 23.22 21.18 14.65
N VAL A 197 23.60 21.09 13.40
CA VAL A 197 23.69 22.21 12.44
C VAL A 197 22.80 21.93 11.25
N SER A 198 22.09 22.95 10.75
CA SER A 198 21.33 22.85 9.51
C SER A 198 22.12 23.51 8.38
N TYR A 199 22.47 22.72 7.39
CA TYR A 199 23.16 23.13 6.14
C TYR A 199 22.17 23.31 4.99
N ARG A 200 20.89 23.50 5.28
CA ARG A 200 19.86 23.65 4.25
C ARG A 200 20.13 24.89 3.40
N THR A 201 20.20 24.67 2.09
CA THR A 201 20.29 25.75 1.13
C THR A 201 18.88 26.23 0.82
N GLU A 202 18.62 27.54 0.89
CA GLU A 202 17.41 28.12 0.31
C GLU A 202 17.41 27.84 -1.18
N GLN A 203 16.26 27.44 -1.73
CA GLN A 203 16.14 26.95 -3.11
C GLN A 203 16.63 27.97 -4.17
N GLU A 204 16.79 29.23 -3.83
CA GLU A 204 17.22 30.31 -4.73
C GLU A 204 18.71 30.63 -4.62
N SER A 205 19.46 30.01 -3.70
CA SER A 205 20.89 30.26 -3.55
C SER A 205 21.70 29.43 -4.54
N MET A 206 22.44 30.11 -5.45
CA MET A 206 23.38 29.46 -6.35
C MET A 206 24.68 28.98 -5.65
N HIS A 207 24.84 29.29 -4.38
CA HIS A 207 26.03 28.92 -3.60
C HIS A 207 25.67 27.99 -2.44
N LYS A 208 26.50 26.98 -2.23
CA LYS A 208 26.40 26.10 -1.06
C LYS A 208 26.71 26.92 0.21
N PRO A 209 25.91 26.80 1.30
CA PRO A 209 26.13 27.55 2.53
C PRO A 209 27.25 26.97 3.41
N TYR A 210 28.06 26.07 2.88
CA TYR A 210 29.13 25.35 3.59
C TYR A 210 30.37 25.17 2.70
N SER A 211 31.51 24.91 3.34
CA SER A 211 32.78 24.66 2.67
C SER A 211 32.83 23.34 1.91
N GLU A 212 33.73 23.18 0.96
CA GLU A 212 33.94 21.92 0.24
C GLU A 212 34.23 20.76 1.22
N ARG A 213 35.02 20.99 2.27
CA ARG A 213 35.30 19.99 3.31
C ARG A 213 34.04 19.53 4.03
N THR A 214 33.12 20.44 4.32
CA THR A 214 31.81 20.05 4.91
C THR A 214 30.97 19.29 3.89
N GLY A 215 31.06 19.65 2.59
CA GLY A 215 30.38 18.92 1.52
C GLY A 215 30.88 17.48 1.41
N GLU A 216 32.19 17.25 1.42
CA GLU A 216 32.80 15.90 1.42
C GLU A 216 32.35 15.08 2.62
N LEU A 217 32.37 15.68 3.81
CA LEU A 217 31.91 15.01 5.04
C LEU A 217 30.42 14.66 4.94
N LEU A 218 29.60 15.56 4.40
CA LEU A 218 28.16 15.34 4.20
C LEU A 218 27.91 14.15 3.26
N ASP A 219 28.61 14.10 2.12
CA ASP A 219 28.51 13.00 1.15
C ASP A 219 28.93 11.66 1.79
N GLU A 220 30.00 11.66 2.60
CA GLU A 220 30.46 10.50 3.35
C GLU A 220 29.39 10.02 4.35
N GLN A 221 28.77 10.95 5.12
CA GLN A 221 27.80 10.59 6.14
C GLN A 221 26.47 10.12 5.54
N VAL A 222 26.00 10.73 4.44
CA VAL A 222 24.83 10.27 3.69
C VAL A 222 25.04 8.84 3.18
N ARG A 223 26.22 8.57 2.57
CA ARG A 223 26.56 7.23 2.10
C ARG A 223 26.62 6.23 3.26
N ALA A 224 27.27 6.59 4.37
CA ALA A 224 27.39 5.73 5.53
C ALA A 224 26.02 5.36 6.11
N LEU A 225 25.11 6.34 6.24
CA LEU A 225 23.75 6.13 6.71
C LEU A 225 22.96 5.17 5.80
N VAL A 226 23.01 5.39 4.47
CA VAL A 226 22.34 4.51 3.51
C VAL A 226 22.87 3.07 3.62
N MET A 227 24.20 2.89 3.75
CA MET A 227 24.81 1.57 3.89
C MET A 227 24.47 0.89 5.21
N GLU A 228 24.38 1.62 6.30
CA GLU A 228 23.94 1.12 7.61
C GLU A 228 22.48 0.61 7.53
N VAL A 229 21.59 1.42 6.98
CA VAL A 229 20.18 1.05 6.81
C VAL A 229 20.04 -0.14 5.86
N HIS A 230 20.84 -0.21 4.79
CA HIS A 230 20.86 -1.36 3.88
C HIS A 230 21.27 -2.64 4.62
N ALA A 231 22.33 -2.61 5.42
CA ALA A 231 22.78 -3.75 6.21
C ALA A 231 21.70 -4.19 7.22
N ARG A 232 21.03 -3.24 7.89
CA ARG A 232 19.91 -3.51 8.81
C ARG A 232 18.73 -4.16 8.08
N THR A 233 18.37 -3.68 6.90
CA THR A 233 17.30 -4.25 6.06
C THR A 233 17.67 -5.67 5.60
N THR A 234 18.90 -5.88 5.17
CA THR A 234 19.39 -7.21 4.76
C THR A 234 19.31 -8.21 5.91
N LYS A 235 19.72 -7.82 7.11
CA LYS A 235 19.61 -8.66 8.30
C LYS A 235 18.15 -9.02 8.63
N LEU A 236 17.24 -8.02 8.55
CA LEU A 236 15.81 -8.21 8.78
C LEU A 236 15.22 -9.21 7.79
N LEU A 237 15.38 -8.96 6.48
CA LEU A 237 14.80 -9.81 5.45
C LEU A 237 15.44 -11.20 5.37
N THR A 238 16.73 -11.33 5.72
CA THR A 238 17.37 -12.66 5.86
C THR A 238 16.69 -13.47 6.95
N GLY A 239 16.36 -12.85 8.10
CA GLY A 239 15.61 -13.50 9.17
C GLY A 239 14.18 -13.89 8.81
N HIS A 240 13.57 -13.15 7.87
CA HIS A 240 12.20 -13.35 7.40
C HIS A 240 12.12 -13.83 5.94
N LYS A 241 13.18 -14.50 5.45
CA LYS A 241 13.24 -14.94 4.04
C LYS A 241 12.05 -15.81 3.63
N ALA A 242 11.64 -16.74 4.48
CA ALA A 242 10.49 -17.59 4.24
C ALA A 242 9.17 -16.80 4.17
N ASP A 243 9.04 -15.71 4.93
CA ASP A 243 7.86 -14.87 4.95
C ASP A 243 7.77 -14.02 3.68
N VAL A 244 8.89 -13.48 3.21
CA VAL A 244 8.95 -12.80 1.89
C VAL A 244 8.51 -13.75 0.77
N GLU A 245 8.99 -14.99 0.80
CA GLU A 245 8.62 -15.99 -0.22
C GLU A 245 7.12 -16.31 -0.22
N LYS A 246 6.50 -16.46 0.97
CA LYS A 246 5.04 -16.68 1.10
C LYS A 246 4.25 -15.50 0.53
N VAL A 247 4.64 -14.28 0.88
CA VAL A 247 3.98 -13.05 0.40
C VAL A 247 4.13 -12.91 -1.11
N ALA A 248 5.34 -13.12 -1.66
CA ALA A 248 5.59 -13.05 -3.09
C ALA A 248 4.78 -14.10 -3.87
N LYS A 249 4.68 -15.34 -3.39
CA LYS A 249 3.86 -16.39 -4.00
C LYS A 249 2.39 -16.02 -4.02
N LEU A 250 1.86 -15.49 -2.93
CA LEU A 250 0.47 -15.04 -2.87
C LEU A 250 0.21 -13.84 -3.81
N LEU A 251 1.18 -12.92 -3.94
CA LEU A 251 1.11 -11.83 -4.92
C LEU A 251 1.10 -12.35 -6.36
N LEU A 252 1.88 -13.38 -6.68
CA LEU A 252 1.88 -14.00 -8.02
C LEU A 252 0.55 -14.67 -8.33
N GLU A 253 -0.12 -15.26 -7.34
CA GLU A 253 -1.40 -15.94 -7.48
C GLU A 253 -2.57 -14.94 -7.59
N ARG A 254 -2.64 -13.94 -6.69
CA ARG A 254 -3.79 -13.03 -6.57
C ARG A 254 -3.60 -11.65 -7.18
N GLU A 255 -2.36 -11.29 -7.53
CA GLU A 255 -1.91 -9.97 -8.03
C GLU A 255 -2.13 -8.82 -7.03
N VAL A 256 -3.03 -8.99 -6.08
CA VAL A 256 -3.35 -8.02 -5.03
C VAL A 256 -3.54 -8.75 -3.72
N ILE A 257 -2.91 -8.26 -2.66
CA ILE A 257 -3.08 -8.74 -1.29
C ILE A 257 -3.41 -7.58 -0.35
N THR A 258 -4.22 -7.89 0.65
CA THR A 258 -4.68 -6.94 1.66
C THR A 258 -3.94 -7.15 2.99
N ARG A 259 -4.15 -6.21 3.92
CA ARG A 259 -3.67 -6.38 5.30
C ARG A 259 -4.19 -7.65 5.96
N GLU A 260 -5.42 -8.07 5.67
CA GLU A 260 -6.00 -9.29 6.21
C GLU A 260 -5.25 -10.53 5.71
N ASP A 261 -4.92 -10.57 4.42
CA ASP A 261 -4.07 -11.62 3.85
C ASP A 261 -2.71 -11.68 4.52
N MET A 262 -2.08 -10.52 4.78
CA MET A 262 -0.81 -10.44 5.51
C MET A 262 -0.94 -10.96 6.94
N THR A 263 -2.03 -10.62 7.64
CA THR A 263 -2.30 -11.12 9.00
C THR A 263 -2.48 -12.64 9.01
N ASN A 264 -3.15 -13.18 8.01
CA ASN A 264 -3.36 -14.62 7.88
C ASN A 264 -2.06 -15.38 7.57
N LEU A 265 -1.14 -14.76 6.79
CA LEU A 265 0.14 -15.36 6.41
C LEU A 265 1.21 -15.27 7.50
N LEU A 266 1.35 -14.09 8.12
CA LEU A 266 2.46 -13.73 8.99
C LEU A 266 2.08 -13.60 10.47
N GLY A 267 0.78 -13.70 10.77
CA GLY A 267 0.25 -13.38 12.10
C GLY A 267 0.07 -11.87 12.31
N LYS A 268 -0.39 -11.50 13.49
CA LYS A 268 -0.52 -10.08 13.85
C LYS A 268 0.85 -9.41 13.93
N ARG A 269 0.91 -8.11 13.61
CA ARG A 269 2.14 -7.32 13.82
C ARG A 269 2.60 -7.44 15.26
N PRO A 270 3.90 -7.66 15.53
CA PRO A 270 4.42 -7.95 16.88
C PRO A 270 4.48 -6.71 17.81
N PHE A 271 3.99 -5.57 17.36
CA PHE A 271 4.07 -4.30 18.10
C PHE A 271 2.73 -3.94 18.73
N LYS A 272 2.77 -3.43 19.98
CA LYS A 272 1.58 -3.09 20.78
C LYS A 272 0.95 -1.74 20.45
N GLN A 273 1.53 -0.97 19.55
CA GLN A 273 0.94 0.33 19.19
C GLN A 273 -0.37 0.10 18.44
N ALA A 274 -1.46 0.03 19.23
CA ALA A 274 -2.81 0.20 18.70
C ALA A 274 -2.89 1.62 18.14
N ASP A 275 -2.76 1.73 16.83
CA ASP A 275 -3.05 2.97 16.14
C ASP A 275 -4.56 3.14 16.09
N GLU A 276 -5.03 4.38 16.15
CA GLU A 276 -6.44 4.71 15.87
C GLU A 276 -6.91 4.09 14.55
N ALA A 277 -6.01 3.97 13.57
CA ALA A 277 -6.25 3.28 12.32
C ALA A 277 -6.39 1.75 12.50
N ASP A 278 -5.60 1.13 13.38
CA ASP A 278 -5.71 -0.29 13.69
C ASP A 278 -7.01 -0.59 14.45
N GLU A 279 -7.37 0.28 15.40
CA GLU A 279 -8.67 0.16 16.08
C GLU A 279 -9.85 0.35 15.13
N TYR A 280 -9.73 1.26 14.17
CA TYR A 280 -10.76 1.51 13.17
C TYR A 280 -10.91 0.30 12.22
N LEU A 281 -9.80 -0.23 11.72
CA LEU A 281 -9.79 -1.40 10.83
C LEU A 281 -10.24 -2.67 11.58
N ASP A 282 -9.87 -2.85 12.85
CA ASP A 282 -10.32 -3.94 13.69
C ASP A 282 -11.82 -3.83 14.04
N LYS A 283 -12.33 -2.62 14.29
CA LYS A 283 -13.77 -2.38 14.48
C LYS A 283 -14.57 -2.76 13.24
N LYS A 284 -14.07 -2.43 12.05
CA LYS A 284 -14.71 -2.77 10.77
C LYS A 284 -14.71 -4.29 10.53
N GLY A 285 -13.61 -4.98 10.78
CA GLY A 285 -13.54 -6.44 10.66
C GLY A 285 -14.53 -7.17 11.58
N ARG A 286 -14.84 -6.60 12.75
CA ARG A 286 -15.87 -7.12 13.66
C ARG A 286 -17.29 -6.83 13.19
N LEU A 287 -17.53 -5.70 12.52
CA LEU A 287 -18.84 -5.33 11.98
C LEU A 287 -19.16 -6.13 10.71
N ALA A 288 -18.19 -6.36 9.83
CA ALA A 288 -18.35 -7.22 8.66
C ALA A 288 -18.71 -8.67 9.05
N ARG A 289 -18.03 -9.25 10.05
CA ARG A 289 -18.33 -10.60 10.54
C ARG A 289 -19.70 -10.72 11.25
N LYS A 290 -20.22 -9.62 11.83
CA LYS A 290 -21.58 -9.59 12.36
C LYS A 290 -22.65 -9.52 11.28
N GLY A 291 -22.36 -8.87 10.14
CA GLY A 291 -23.24 -8.81 8.97
C GLY A 291 -23.38 -10.15 8.25
N GLU A 292 -22.28 -10.92 8.12
CA GLU A 292 -22.31 -12.26 7.51
C GLU A 292 -23.04 -13.31 8.35
N SER A 293 -23.08 -13.14 9.68
CA SER A 293 -23.79 -14.04 10.59
C SER A 293 -25.31 -13.88 10.57
N SER A 294 -25.85 -12.88 9.90
CA SER A 294 -27.29 -12.59 9.81
C SER A 294 -27.92 -12.89 8.45
N ALA A 295 -27.18 -13.44 7.49
CA ALA A 295 -27.74 -13.90 6.23
C ALA A 295 -28.43 -15.26 6.43
N PRO A 296 -29.72 -15.44 6.07
CA PRO A 296 -30.37 -16.74 6.11
C PRO A 296 -29.69 -17.70 5.12
N PRO A 297 -29.58 -19.00 5.45
CA PRO A 297 -29.03 -19.99 4.54
C PRO A 297 -29.83 -20.01 3.24
N PRO A 298 -29.17 -20.23 2.07
CA PRO A 298 -29.87 -20.31 0.80
C PRO A 298 -30.89 -21.44 0.84
N PRO A 299 -32.07 -21.28 0.19
CA PRO A 299 -33.08 -22.32 0.14
C PRO A 299 -32.49 -23.60 -0.47
N GLN A 300 -32.66 -24.72 0.24
CA GLN A 300 -32.33 -26.03 -0.30
C GLN A 300 -33.35 -26.33 -1.37
N ASP A 301 -32.99 -26.32 -2.63
CA ASP A 301 -33.79 -26.86 -3.71
C ASP A 301 -33.93 -28.36 -3.50
N GLU A 302 -35.10 -28.77 -3.10
CA GLU A 302 -35.55 -30.16 -3.15
C GLU A 302 -35.52 -30.64 -4.59
N LEU A 303 -34.50 -31.41 -4.93
CA LEU A 303 -34.49 -32.23 -6.15
C LEU A 303 -35.58 -33.28 -6.03
N GLN A 304 -36.79 -32.92 -6.47
CA GLN A 304 -37.85 -33.92 -6.74
C GLN A 304 -37.34 -34.82 -7.88
N GLN A 305 -37.05 -36.06 -7.52
CA GLN A 305 -36.83 -37.16 -8.47
C GLN A 305 -38.13 -37.45 -9.19
N ASP A 306 -38.23 -37.11 -10.46
CA ASP A 306 -39.27 -37.60 -11.36
C ASP A 306 -38.91 -39.02 -11.81
N PRO A 307 -39.74 -40.09 -11.50
CA PRO A 307 -39.47 -41.46 -11.87
C PRO A 307 -40.15 -41.89 -13.18
N HIS A 308 -40.05 -41.12 -14.27
CA HIS A 308 -40.56 -41.54 -15.57
C HIS A 308 -39.70 -41.00 -16.69
N LEU A 309 -38.71 -41.81 -17.10
CA LEU A 309 -38.23 -41.92 -18.48
C LEU A 309 -37.18 -43.02 -18.60
N ALA A 310 -37.67 -44.24 -18.44
CA ALA A 310 -37.00 -45.42 -18.96
C ALA A 310 -37.62 -45.74 -20.35
N SER A 311 -36.78 -46.14 -21.27
CA SER A 311 -37.09 -46.73 -22.57
C SER A 311 -37.26 -45.79 -23.78
N SER A 312 -36.19 -45.62 -24.55
CA SER A 312 -36.19 -45.99 -25.99
C SER A 312 -34.78 -46.05 -26.53
N GLN A 313 -34.32 -47.32 -26.71
CA GLN A 313 -33.21 -47.65 -27.58
C GLN A 313 -33.67 -47.51 -29.05
N SER A 314 -32.88 -46.92 -29.91
CA SER A 314 -32.82 -47.24 -31.34
C SER A 314 -31.44 -46.83 -31.88
N GLU A 315 -30.56 -47.81 -32.03
CA GLU A 315 -29.92 -48.27 -33.25
C GLU A 315 -29.35 -47.22 -34.20
N ILE A 316 -28.01 -47.22 -34.25
CA ILE A 316 -27.19 -46.62 -35.29
C ILE A 316 -26.63 -47.76 -36.15
N PRO A 317 -26.77 -47.78 -37.48
CA PRO A 317 -25.99 -48.66 -38.35
C PRO A 317 -24.70 -47.98 -38.84
N PRO A 318 -23.63 -48.76 -39.08
CA PRO A 318 -22.40 -48.32 -39.74
C PRO A 318 -22.50 -48.52 -41.28
N PRO A 319 -21.48 -48.14 -42.07
CA PRO A 319 -20.16 -47.53 -41.90
C PRO A 319 -20.01 -46.11 -42.36
#